data_6af236dfa079a3081473ae15423bccb1
#
_entry.id   6af236dfa079a3081473ae15423bccb1
#
_cell.length_a   1.000
_cell.length_b   1.000
_cell.length_c   1.000
_cell.angle_alpha   90.00
_cell.angle_beta   90.00
_cell.angle_gamma   90.00
#
_symmetry.space_group_name_H-M   'P 1'
#
loop_
_entity.id
_entity.type
_entity.pdbx_description
1 polymer ?
#
loop_
_entity_poly.entity_id
_entity_poly.type
_entity_poly.pdbx_seq_one_letter_code
_entity_poly.pdbx_strand_id
1 'polypeptide(L)'
;HLHACAGTSYIWTVTERVNFHSSPAIHLIGKKAFAMANMDVGDVSLIDLYSCFPSAVELGCQELGIAEDDPRGLTITGGLPYFGGPGNNYVMHSIVTMAEKLRANPGKFGLCTGNGWYVTKHSAGIYSTKPVESDWQREDPKKYQVEIDSMPHPTVTQKPSGPAKVETYSVITDRKGKRFGLIVGRTANNSRFLANTSDDDVTLDRMMREEMLGREGQVSQEGPINLFRFA
;
A
#
# COMPACT_ATOMS: atom_id res chain seq x y z
N HIS A 1 -13.12 23.09 7.20
CA HIS A 1 -14.03 22.07 7.76
C HIS A 1 -13.63 20.70 7.27
N LEU A 2 -13.77 19.68 8.12
CA LEU A 2 -13.65 18.26 7.78
C LEU A 2 -15.04 17.75 7.39
N HIS A 3 -15.23 17.37 6.13
CA HIS A 3 -16.49 16.86 5.60
C HIS A 3 -16.65 15.37 5.82
N ALA A 4 -15.56 14.63 5.67
CA ALA A 4 -15.56 13.20 5.90
C ALA A 4 -14.19 12.70 6.36
N CYS A 5 -14.18 11.57 7.06
CA CYS A 5 -12.97 10.81 7.31
C CYS A 5 -13.28 9.33 7.45
N ALA A 6 -12.32 8.52 7.02
CA ALA A 6 -12.34 7.07 7.18
C ALA A 6 -10.95 6.56 7.57
N GLY A 7 -10.90 5.39 8.18
CA GLY A 7 -9.63 4.75 8.51
C GLY A 7 -9.82 3.26 8.71
N THR A 8 -8.89 2.46 8.19
CA THR A 8 -8.90 1.00 8.34
C THR A 8 -7.49 0.45 8.22
N SER A 9 -7.32 -0.82 8.47
CA SER A 9 -6.03 -1.52 8.30
C SER A 9 -6.19 -2.69 7.35
N TYR A 10 -5.18 -2.90 6.50
CA TYR A 10 -5.05 -4.12 5.73
C TYR A 10 -4.42 -5.22 6.59
N ILE A 11 -4.35 -6.44 6.06
CA ILE A 11 -3.70 -7.59 6.72
C ILE A 11 -2.25 -7.21 7.08
N TRP A 12 -1.90 -7.36 8.37
CA TRP A 12 -0.62 -6.89 8.91
C TRP A 12 0.57 -7.68 8.39
N THR A 13 0.44 -9.00 8.31
CA THR A 13 1.46 -9.88 7.77
C THR A 13 1.42 -9.83 6.24
N VAL A 14 2.43 -9.23 5.62
CA VAL A 14 2.47 -9.03 4.16
C VAL A 14 2.31 -10.35 3.39
N THR A 15 2.91 -11.44 3.88
CA THR A 15 2.79 -12.78 3.26
C THR A 15 1.39 -13.40 3.36
N GLU A 16 0.50 -12.86 4.17
CA GLU A 16 -0.89 -13.32 4.29
C GLU A 16 -1.86 -12.55 3.40
N ARG A 17 -1.40 -11.49 2.74
CA ARG A 17 -2.24 -10.69 1.82
C ARG A 17 -2.60 -11.51 0.59
N VAL A 18 -3.78 -11.23 0.03
CA VAL A 18 -4.28 -11.90 -1.19
C VAL A 18 -3.27 -11.76 -2.33
N ASN A 19 -2.77 -10.56 -2.54
CA ASN A 19 -1.73 -10.23 -3.52
C ASN A 19 -0.86 -9.07 -3.02
N PHE A 20 0.08 -8.57 -3.86
CA PHE A 20 1.01 -7.49 -3.52
C PHE A 20 0.82 -6.24 -4.37
N HIS A 21 -0.19 -6.23 -5.26
CA HIS A 21 -0.46 -5.16 -6.21
C HIS A 21 -1.82 -4.48 -6.03
N SER A 22 -2.53 -4.76 -4.94
CA SER A 22 -3.78 -4.09 -4.58
C SER A 22 -3.86 -3.85 -3.07
N SER A 23 -4.69 -2.90 -2.67
CA SER A 23 -4.94 -2.60 -1.27
C SER A 23 -6.44 -2.38 -1.01
N PRO A 24 -7.20 -3.44 -0.75
CA PRO A 24 -8.62 -3.31 -0.43
C PRO A 24 -8.92 -2.32 0.70
N ALA A 25 -7.95 -2.11 1.59
CA ALA A 25 -8.08 -1.13 2.67
C ALA A 25 -8.08 0.32 2.14
N ILE A 26 -7.25 0.65 1.13
CA ILE A 26 -7.29 1.97 0.48
C ILE A 26 -8.63 2.16 -0.24
N HIS A 27 -9.08 1.14 -0.99
CA HIS A 27 -10.38 1.17 -1.64
C HIS A 27 -11.51 1.45 -0.63
N LEU A 28 -11.52 0.73 0.48
CA LEU A 28 -12.56 0.84 1.50
C LEU A 28 -12.59 2.22 2.16
N ILE A 29 -11.44 2.80 2.51
CA ILE A 29 -11.42 4.15 3.10
C ILE A 29 -11.90 5.22 2.11
N GLY A 30 -11.56 5.08 0.81
CA GLY A 30 -12.09 5.95 -0.24
C GLY A 30 -13.60 5.86 -0.32
N LYS A 31 -14.12 4.65 -0.49
CA LYS A 31 -15.57 4.39 -0.52
C LYS A 31 -16.30 4.97 0.70
N LYS A 32 -15.78 4.76 1.91
CA LYS A 32 -16.41 5.25 3.15
C LYS A 32 -16.32 6.78 3.29
N ALA A 33 -15.16 7.39 2.95
CA ALA A 33 -15.01 8.84 3.02
C ALA A 33 -15.88 9.56 1.99
N PHE A 34 -15.89 9.10 0.75
CA PHE A 34 -16.74 9.70 -0.29
C PHE A 34 -18.23 9.52 -0.01
N ALA A 35 -18.65 8.34 0.42
CA ALA A 35 -20.04 8.10 0.83
C ALA A 35 -20.46 9.01 2.01
N MET A 36 -19.59 9.21 3.02
CA MET A 36 -19.86 10.10 4.15
C MET A 36 -20.01 11.57 3.72
N ALA A 37 -19.23 12.01 2.72
CA ALA A 37 -19.32 13.36 2.17
C ALA A 37 -20.45 13.51 1.13
N ASN A 38 -21.11 12.43 0.72
CA ASN A 38 -22.04 12.37 -0.40
C ASN A 38 -21.41 12.94 -1.69
N MET A 39 -20.23 12.46 -2.03
CA MET A 39 -19.37 12.95 -3.12
C MET A 39 -18.73 11.78 -3.86
N ASP A 40 -18.20 12.08 -5.04
CA ASP A 40 -17.33 11.21 -5.82
C ASP A 40 -15.89 11.79 -5.91
N VAL A 41 -14.96 10.98 -6.37
CA VAL A 41 -13.56 11.40 -6.54
C VAL A 41 -13.40 12.57 -7.53
N GLY A 42 -14.33 12.71 -8.47
CA GLY A 42 -14.40 13.84 -9.41
C GLY A 42 -14.75 15.18 -8.77
N ASP A 43 -15.40 15.18 -7.60
CA ASP A 43 -15.82 16.41 -6.91
C ASP A 43 -14.68 17.08 -6.14
N VAL A 44 -13.59 16.36 -5.83
CA VAL A 44 -12.42 16.96 -5.17
C VAL A 44 -11.53 17.64 -6.21
N SER A 45 -11.12 18.87 -5.89
CA SER A 45 -10.27 19.68 -6.76
C SER A 45 -8.79 19.60 -6.41
N LEU A 46 -8.44 19.17 -5.22
CA LEU A 46 -7.09 19.08 -4.68
C LEU A 46 -6.87 17.71 -4.08
N ILE A 47 -5.72 17.11 -4.38
CA ILE A 47 -5.41 15.74 -3.94
C ILE A 47 -4.03 15.74 -3.29
N ASP A 48 -3.91 15.06 -2.16
CA ASP A 48 -2.63 14.67 -1.58
C ASP A 48 -2.65 13.19 -1.22
N LEU A 49 -2.13 12.35 -2.10
CA LEU A 49 -1.89 10.94 -1.84
C LEU A 49 -0.63 10.79 -1.00
N TYR A 50 -0.67 9.90 -0.01
CA TYR A 50 0.50 9.61 0.79
C TYR A 50 1.60 8.95 -0.05
N SER A 51 2.75 9.59 -0.14
CA SER A 51 3.77 9.37 -1.17
C SER A 51 5.11 8.90 -0.58
N CYS A 52 5.10 7.97 0.38
CA CYS A 52 6.34 7.43 0.95
C CYS A 52 7.19 6.65 -0.08
N PHE A 53 6.55 6.01 -1.05
CA PHE A 53 7.15 5.31 -2.19
C PHE A 53 6.27 5.51 -3.42
N PRO A 54 6.81 5.46 -4.65
CA PRO A 54 6.02 5.52 -5.88
C PRO A 54 4.88 4.49 -5.90
N SER A 55 5.16 3.24 -5.53
CA SER A 55 4.15 2.18 -5.45
C SER A 55 2.99 2.48 -4.50
N ALA A 56 3.20 3.28 -3.45
CA ALA A 56 2.10 3.70 -2.56
C ALA A 56 1.17 4.70 -3.25
N VAL A 57 1.70 5.56 -4.13
CA VAL A 57 0.92 6.49 -4.95
C VAL A 57 0.16 5.73 -6.02
N GLU A 58 0.80 4.81 -6.74
CA GLU A 58 0.18 3.95 -7.77
C GLU A 58 -0.99 3.15 -7.17
N LEU A 59 -0.78 2.51 -6.02
CA LEU A 59 -1.87 1.83 -5.28
C LEU A 59 -2.98 2.80 -4.88
N GLY A 60 -2.64 4.01 -4.43
CA GLY A 60 -3.61 5.06 -4.12
C GLY A 60 -4.44 5.45 -5.34
N CYS A 61 -3.80 5.63 -6.48
CA CYS A 61 -4.47 5.92 -7.76
C CYS A 61 -5.41 4.79 -8.16
N GLN A 62 -4.92 3.57 -8.22
CA GLN A 62 -5.70 2.39 -8.59
C GLN A 62 -6.94 2.21 -7.70
N GLU A 63 -6.76 2.25 -6.39
CA GLU A 63 -7.83 1.93 -5.44
C GLU A 63 -8.87 3.05 -5.26
N LEU A 64 -8.48 4.29 -5.53
CA LEU A 64 -9.38 5.45 -5.46
C LEU A 64 -9.96 5.85 -6.82
N GLY A 65 -9.57 5.19 -7.90
CA GLY A 65 -10.02 5.52 -9.26
C GLY A 65 -9.48 6.86 -9.77
N ILE A 66 -8.23 7.20 -9.42
CA ILE A 66 -7.53 8.41 -9.86
C ILE A 66 -6.51 8.00 -10.93
N ALA A 67 -6.46 8.70 -12.05
CA ALA A 67 -5.44 8.46 -13.06
C ALA A 67 -4.04 8.86 -12.54
N GLU A 68 -2.99 8.11 -12.91
CA GLU A 68 -1.62 8.44 -12.50
C GLU A 68 -1.13 9.77 -13.10
N ASP A 69 -1.68 10.18 -14.22
CA ASP A 69 -1.46 11.45 -14.91
C ASP A 69 -2.59 12.48 -14.67
N ASP A 70 -3.36 12.33 -13.59
CA ASP A 70 -4.48 13.20 -13.27
C ASP A 70 -4.05 14.70 -13.29
N PRO A 71 -4.74 15.56 -14.07
CA PRO A 71 -4.35 16.95 -14.24
C PRO A 71 -4.40 17.79 -12.96
N ARG A 72 -5.09 17.32 -11.91
CA ARG A 72 -5.09 17.96 -10.59
C ARG A 72 -3.75 17.79 -9.87
N GLY A 73 -2.93 16.83 -10.32
CA GLY A 73 -1.75 16.34 -9.61
C GLY A 73 -2.11 15.41 -8.46
N LEU A 74 -1.18 14.57 -8.09
CA LEU A 74 -1.39 13.51 -7.07
C LEU A 74 -0.98 13.98 -5.67
N THR A 75 -0.25 15.09 -5.56
CA THR A 75 0.16 15.69 -4.29
C THR A 75 0.08 17.22 -4.37
N ILE A 76 -0.26 17.86 -3.27
CA ILE A 76 -0.20 19.34 -3.15
C ILE A 76 1.06 19.82 -2.45
N THR A 77 1.81 18.91 -1.83
CA THR A 77 3.07 19.17 -1.13
C THR A 77 4.29 19.01 -2.05
N GLY A 78 4.15 18.33 -3.17
CA GLY A 78 5.25 17.86 -4.03
C GLY A 78 5.73 16.44 -3.64
N GLY A 79 5.10 15.82 -2.64
CA GLY A 79 5.40 14.48 -2.18
C GLY A 79 6.32 14.41 -0.97
N LEU A 80 6.18 13.36 -0.18
CA LEU A 80 6.89 13.14 1.07
C LEU A 80 8.44 13.19 0.92
N PRO A 81 9.06 12.63 -0.12
CA PRO A 81 10.51 12.70 -0.30
C PRO A 81 11.07 14.11 -0.44
N TYR A 82 10.25 15.05 -0.92
CA TYR A 82 10.65 16.46 -1.12
C TYR A 82 10.22 17.35 0.02
N PHE A 83 8.98 17.21 0.49
CA PHE A 83 8.42 18.01 1.56
C PHE A 83 9.01 17.64 2.93
N GLY A 84 9.32 16.37 3.12
CA GLY A 84 9.73 15.80 4.39
C GLY A 84 8.56 15.48 5.30
N GLY A 85 8.81 14.59 6.25
CA GLY A 85 7.82 14.13 7.23
C GLY A 85 8.53 13.50 8.42
N PRO A 86 9.25 14.31 9.25
CA PRO A 86 10.01 13.77 10.38
C PRO A 86 9.10 13.01 11.34
N GLY A 87 9.55 11.83 11.74
CA GLY A 87 8.73 10.92 12.52
C GLY A 87 7.53 10.43 11.73
N ASN A 88 6.34 10.73 12.18
CA ASN A 88 5.07 10.31 11.56
C ASN A 88 4.11 11.49 11.29
N ASN A 89 4.64 12.69 11.06
CA ASN A 89 3.83 13.89 10.97
C ASN A 89 3.54 14.39 9.54
N TYR A 90 3.93 13.66 8.48
CA TYR A 90 3.70 14.11 7.10
C TYR A 90 2.22 14.41 6.81
N VAL A 91 1.30 13.59 7.29
CA VAL A 91 -0.15 13.82 7.07
C VAL A 91 -0.61 15.14 7.69
N MET A 92 -0.02 15.57 8.81
CA MET A 92 -0.28 16.90 9.37
C MET A 92 0.19 18.01 8.43
N HIS A 93 1.36 17.86 7.82
CA HIS A 93 1.88 18.82 6.82
C HIS A 93 0.97 18.86 5.58
N SER A 94 0.52 17.71 5.10
CA SER A 94 -0.46 17.61 4.01
C SER A 94 -1.76 18.36 4.34
N ILE A 95 -2.32 18.15 5.53
CA ILE A 95 -3.55 18.82 5.97
C ILE A 95 -3.35 20.35 6.10
N VAL A 96 -2.20 20.80 6.62
CA VAL A 96 -1.89 22.23 6.72
C VAL A 96 -1.80 22.86 5.33
N THR A 97 -1.05 22.24 4.41
CA THR A 97 -0.95 22.69 3.02
C THR A 97 -2.31 22.68 2.33
N MET A 98 -3.13 21.64 2.56
CA MET A 98 -4.49 21.56 2.06
C MET A 98 -5.35 22.73 2.57
N ALA A 99 -5.27 23.04 3.86
CA ALA A 99 -6.03 24.14 4.46
C ALA A 99 -5.65 25.50 3.84
N GLU A 100 -4.37 25.75 3.58
CA GLU A 100 -3.88 26.95 2.91
C GLU A 100 -4.41 27.05 1.47
N LYS A 101 -4.28 25.97 0.70
CA LYS A 101 -4.75 25.93 -0.69
C LYS A 101 -6.28 26.08 -0.79
N LEU A 102 -7.03 25.47 0.12
CA LEU A 102 -8.50 25.60 0.16
C LEU A 102 -8.94 27.02 0.56
N ARG A 103 -8.21 27.71 1.47
CA ARG A 103 -8.47 29.12 1.79
C ARG A 103 -8.22 30.04 0.57
N ALA A 104 -7.21 29.73 -0.24
CA ALA A 104 -6.95 30.43 -1.49
C ALA A 104 -7.97 30.10 -2.60
N ASN A 105 -8.71 28.99 -2.46
CA ASN A 105 -9.71 28.51 -3.40
C ASN A 105 -11.03 28.18 -2.68
N PRO A 106 -11.76 29.17 -2.15
CA PRO A 106 -12.96 28.94 -1.35
C PRO A 106 -14.01 28.11 -2.08
N GLY A 107 -14.64 27.21 -1.34
CA GLY A 107 -15.70 26.36 -1.87
C GLY A 107 -15.23 25.09 -2.59
N LYS A 108 -13.93 24.92 -2.81
CA LYS A 108 -13.35 23.69 -3.34
C LYS A 108 -13.22 22.63 -2.26
N PHE A 109 -13.11 21.37 -2.70
CA PHE A 109 -12.87 20.21 -1.83
C PHE A 109 -11.49 19.63 -2.09
N GLY A 110 -10.89 19.07 -1.04
CA GLY A 110 -9.58 18.44 -1.13
C GLY A 110 -9.54 17.14 -0.35
N LEU A 111 -8.84 16.14 -0.91
CA LEU A 111 -8.59 14.85 -0.32
C LEU A 111 -7.16 14.77 0.20
N CYS A 112 -6.99 14.39 1.46
CA CYS A 112 -5.70 13.94 2.01
C CYS A 112 -5.79 12.47 2.41
N THR A 113 -4.79 11.68 2.04
CA THR A 113 -4.68 10.29 2.50
C THR A 113 -3.50 10.11 3.45
N GLY A 114 -3.59 9.09 4.28
CA GLY A 114 -2.52 8.67 5.18
C GLY A 114 -2.21 7.19 5.00
N ASN A 115 -0.93 6.85 5.08
CA ASN A 115 -0.45 5.48 5.05
C ASN A 115 0.55 5.26 6.17
N GLY A 116 0.52 4.10 6.78
CA GLY A 116 1.48 3.72 7.80
C GLY A 116 1.87 2.25 7.67
N TRP A 117 3.09 1.94 8.13
CA TRP A 117 3.66 0.61 8.04
C TRP A 117 3.84 0.20 6.57
N TYR A 118 3.75 -1.07 6.23
CA TYR A 118 3.95 -1.61 4.87
C TYR A 118 2.66 -1.58 4.05
N VAL A 119 2.13 -0.39 3.72
CA VAL A 119 0.81 -0.22 3.10
C VAL A 119 -0.25 -0.96 3.93
N THR A 120 -0.25 -0.71 5.24
CA THR A 120 -1.05 -1.49 6.19
C THR A 120 -2.15 -0.65 6.82
N LYS A 121 -1.80 0.52 7.38
CA LYS A 121 -2.77 1.42 8.02
C LYS A 121 -3.10 2.55 7.07
N HIS A 122 -4.38 2.79 6.88
CA HIS A 122 -4.84 3.81 5.94
C HIS A 122 -5.85 4.74 6.58
N SER A 123 -5.81 6.00 6.16
CA SER A 123 -6.81 7.00 6.50
C SER A 123 -7.06 7.92 5.31
N ALA A 124 -8.26 8.48 5.25
CA ALA A 124 -8.62 9.51 4.29
C ALA A 124 -9.41 10.61 5.00
N GLY A 125 -9.22 11.86 4.58
CA GLY A 125 -9.98 13.00 5.04
C GLY A 125 -10.33 13.91 3.87
N ILE A 126 -11.60 14.36 3.81
CA ILE A 126 -12.11 15.30 2.82
C ILE A 126 -12.34 16.65 3.51
N TYR A 127 -11.74 17.69 2.97
CA TYR A 127 -11.70 19.02 3.56
C TYR A 127 -12.28 20.07 2.61
N SER A 128 -12.90 21.15 3.16
CA SER A 128 -13.34 22.31 2.42
C SER A 128 -13.38 23.54 3.33
N THR A 129 -13.48 24.74 2.72
CA THR A 129 -13.85 25.97 3.41
C THR A 129 -15.38 26.08 3.64
N LYS A 130 -16.19 25.32 2.89
CA LYS A 130 -17.63 25.25 3.10
C LYS A 130 -17.91 24.59 4.45
N PRO A 131 -18.89 25.08 5.23
CA PRO A 131 -19.37 24.35 6.40
C PRO A 131 -20.05 23.05 5.98
N VAL A 132 -20.11 22.09 6.89
CA VAL A 132 -20.88 20.86 6.71
C VAL A 132 -22.35 21.20 6.97
N GLU A 133 -23.23 20.85 6.04
CA GLU A 133 -24.66 21.23 6.09
C GLU A 133 -25.51 20.29 6.97
N SER A 134 -24.99 19.09 7.26
CA SER A 134 -25.67 18.06 8.06
C SER A 134 -24.92 17.77 9.35
N ASP A 135 -25.59 17.10 10.28
CA ASP A 135 -24.93 16.56 11.46
C ASP A 135 -23.80 15.61 11.06
N TRP A 136 -22.59 15.96 11.45
CA TRP A 136 -21.41 15.20 11.12
C TRP A 136 -21.40 13.87 11.88
N GLN A 137 -21.51 12.76 11.16
CA GLN A 137 -21.51 11.42 11.73
C GLN A 137 -20.47 10.56 11.05
N ARG A 138 -19.54 10.02 11.83
CA ARG A 138 -18.57 9.06 11.37
C ARG A 138 -19.00 7.65 11.76
N GLU A 139 -19.08 6.76 10.78
CA GLU A 139 -19.23 5.34 11.06
C GLU A 139 -18.03 4.83 11.87
N ASP A 140 -18.27 4.01 12.90
CA ASP A 140 -17.18 3.37 13.63
C ASP A 140 -16.36 2.47 12.69
N PRO A 141 -15.04 2.73 12.53
CA PRO A 141 -14.17 1.92 11.68
C PRO A 141 -14.23 0.42 11.95
N LYS A 142 -14.51 0.01 13.17
CA LYS A 142 -14.64 -1.41 13.53
C LYS A 142 -15.77 -2.10 12.77
N LYS A 143 -16.82 -1.37 12.39
CA LYS A 143 -17.97 -1.95 11.66
C LYS A 143 -17.59 -2.39 10.25
N TYR A 144 -16.76 -1.64 9.56
CA TYR A 144 -16.34 -1.95 8.20
C TYR A 144 -14.95 -2.61 8.13
N GLN A 145 -14.16 -2.59 9.20
CA GLN A 145 -12.91 -3.34 9.28
C GLN A 145 -13.15 -4.84 9.06
N VAL A 146 -14.29 -5.36 9.48
CA VAL A 146 -14.67 -6.77 9.27
C VAL A 146 -14.71 -7.17 7.79
N GLU A 147 -14.92 -6.22 6.87
CA GLU A 147 -14.89 -6.49 5.42
C GLU A 147 -13.47 -6.93 5.00
N ILE A 148 -12.44 -6.31 5.58
CA ILE A 148 -11.04 -6.68 5.34
C ILE A 148 -10.66 -7.96 6.09
N ASP A 149 -11.05 -8.05 7.36
CA ASP A 149 -10.66 -9.16 8.24
C ASP A 149 -11.27 -10.50 7.80
N SER A 150 -12.40 -10.46 7.08
CA SER A 150 -13.07 -11.65 6.53
C SER A 150 -12.61 -12.03 5.13
N MET A 151 -11.70 -11.27 4.52
CA MET A 151 -11.21 -11.61 3.17
C MET A 151 -10.43 -12.93 3.21
N PRO A 152 -10.59 -13.77 2.20
CA PRO A 152 -9.77 -14.96 2.08
C PRO A 152 -8.31 -14.59 1.89
N HIS A 153 -7.41 -15.30 2.55
CA HIS A 153 -5.98 -15.13 2.41
C HIS A 153 -5.27 -16.48 2.27
N PRO A 154 -4.10 -16.51 1.64
CA PRO A 154 -3.41 -17.77 1.38
C PRO A 154 -2.95 -18.46 2.67
N THR A 155 -2.98 -19.78 2.67
CA THR A 155 -2.29 -20.57 3.69
C THR A 155 -0.79 -20.33 3.55
N VAL A 156 -0.12 -19.98 4.65
CA VAL A 156 1.33 -19.80 4.69
C VAL A 156 1.97 -20.99 5.38
N THR A 157 2.99 -21.58 4.75
CA THR A 157 3.80 -22.64 5.35
C THR A 157 5.17 -22.14 5.77
N GLN A 158 5.57 -22.46 6.98
CA GLN A 158 6.91 -22.15 7.49
C GLN A 158 7.97 -23.20 7.10
N LYS A 159 7.53 -24.38 6.66
CA LYS A 159 8.40 -25.51 6.27
C LYS A 159 8.05 -26.00 4.87
N PRO A 160 8.31 -25.18 3.84
CA PRO A 160 8.07 -25.58 2.47
C PRO A 160 9.07 -26.65 2.03
N SER A 161 8.65 -27.52 1.12
CA SER A 161 9.55 -28.51 0.51
C SER A 161 9.06 -28.91 -0.87
N GLY A 162 10.00 -29.22 -1.77
CA GLY A 162 9.74 -29.75 -3.11
C GLY A 162 9.53 -28.67 -4.18
N PRO A 163 8.87 -29.02 -5.30
CA PRO A 163 8.65 -28.13 -6.41
C PRO A 163 7.83 -26.90 -6.00
N ALA A 164 8.25 -25.74 -6.50
CA ALA A 164 7.59 -24.47 -6.17
C ALA A 164 7.77 -23.45 -7.31
N LYS A 165 6.93 -22.39 -7.28
CA LYS A 165 6.95 -21.27 -8.23
C LYS A 165 7.11 -19.96 -7.49
N VAL A 166 7.80 -19.01 -8.12
CA VAL A 166 7.94 -17.64 -7.62
C VAL A 166 6.63 -16.88 -7.79
N GLU A 167 6.11 -16.30 -6.71
CA GLU A 167 4.96 -15.40 -6.72
C GLU A 167 5.38 -13.93 -6.73
N THR A 168 6.41 -13.59 -5.95
CA THR A 168 7.11 -12.31 -6.02
C THR A 168 8.52 -12.44 -5.46
N TYR A 169 9.38 -11.48 -5.76
CA TYR A 169 10.78 -11.55 -5.37
C TYR A 169 11.41 -10.17 -5.20
N SER A 170 12.56 -10.14 -4.56
CA SER A 170 13.39 -8.94 -4.47
C SER A 170 14.85 -9.34 -4.24
N VAL A 171 15.77 -8.50 -4.70
CA VAL A 171 17.18 -8.56 -4.30
C VAL A 171 17.44 -7.42 -3.33
N ILE A 172 17.84 -7.77 -2.11
CA ILE A 172 18.07 -6.82 -1.02
C ILE A 172 19.57 -6.67 -0.83
N THR A 173 20.03 -5.43 -0.72
CA THR A 173 21.40 -5.10 -0.32
C THR A 173 21.37 -4.54 1.10
N ASP A 174 22.07 -5.18 2.01
CA ASP A 174 22.18 -4.72 3.39
C ASP A 174 23.10 -3.49 3.50
N ARG A 175 23.19 -2.91 4.70
CA ARG A 175 24.03 -1.74 4.96
C ARG A 175 25.54 -1.99 4.83
N LYS A 176 25.95 -3.25 4.78
CA LYS A 176 27.35 -3.67 4.58
C LYS A 176 27.67 -4.01 3.13
N GLY A 177 26.69 -3.86 2.23
CA GLY A 177 26.82 -4.19 0.82
C GLY A 177 26.59 -5.66 0.50
N LYS A 178 26.22 -6.51 1.47
CA LYS A 178 25.89 -7.90 1.21
C LYS A 178 24.51 -7.97 0.54
N ARG A 179 24.44 -8.67 -0.60
CA ARG A 179 23.21 -8.93 -1.34
C ARG A 179 22.63 -10.29 -0.94
N PHE A 180 21.31 -10.40 -0.98
CA PHE A 180 20.59 -11.67 -0.89
C PHE A 180 19.26 -11.59 -1.61
N GLY A 181 18.84 -12.69 -2.20
CA GLY A 181 17.54 -12.79 -2.86
C GLY A 181 16.47 -13.23 -1.88
N LEU A 182 15.30 -12.62 -2.00
CA LEU A 182 14.11 -12.96 -1.24
C LEU A 182 13.02 -13.42 -2.20
N ILE A 183 12.43 -14.56 -1.92
CA ILE A 183 11.32 -15.15 -2.69
C ILE A 183 10.10 -15.29 -1.80
N VAL A 184 8.98 -14.79 -2.28
CA VAL A 184 7.66 -15.29 -1.89
C VAL A 184 7.22 -16.27 -2.98
N GLY A 185 6.92 -17.49 -2.63
CA GLY A 185 6.58 -18.52 -3.60
C GLY A 185 5.37 -19.36 -3.21
N ARG A 186 4.94 -20.18 -4.14
CA ARG A 186 3.88 -21.15 -3.98
C ARG A 186 4.41 -22.57 -4.16
N THR A 187 4.10 -23.42 -3.21
CA THR A 187 4.33 -24.86 -3.30
C THR A 187 3.32 -25.51 -4.25
N ALA A 188 3.55 -26.77 -4.62
CA ALA A 188 2.64 -27.53 -5.49
C ALA A 188 1.19 -27.62 -4.95
N ASN A 189 0.99 -27.60 -3.62
CA ASN A 189 -0.32 -27.55 -2.99
C ASN A 189 -0.85 -26.12 -2.76
N ASN A 190 -0.28 -25.13 -3.43
CA ASN A 190 -0.66 -23.71 -3.40
C ASN A 190 -0.45 -23.00 -2.04
N SER A 191 0.30 -23.58 -1.11
CA SER A 191 0.67 -22.89 0.12
C SER A 191 1.76 -21.86 -0.18
N ARG A 192 1.61 -20.65 0.36
CA ARG A 192 2.62 -19.61 0.23
C ARG A 192 3.77 -19.83 1.21
N PHE A 193 4.97 -19.45 0.82
CA PHE A 193 6.15 -19.48 1.67
C PHE A 193 7.05 -18.28 1.43
N LEU A 194 7.96 -18.05 2.38
CA LEU A 194 9.07 -17.11 2.27
C LEU A 194 10.37 -17.90 2.28
N ALA A 195 11.29 -17.57 1.38
CA ALA A 195 12.60 -18.20 1.27
C ALA A 195 13.67 -17.21 0.81
N ASN A 196 14.92 -17.47 1.16
CA ASN A 196 16.04 -16.82 0.50
C ASN A 196 16.42 -17.60 -0.75
N THR A 197 17.16 -16.98 -1.66
CA THR A 197 17.89 -17.70 -2.70
C THR A 197 19.33 -17.96 -2.26
N SER A 198 20.08 -18.69 -3.08
CA SER A 198 21.54 -18.67 -3.04
C SER A 198 22.04 -17.21 -3.13
N ASP A 199 23.08 -16.87 -2.39
CA ASP A 199 23.66 -15.53 -2.32
C ASP A 199 24.83 -15.32 -3.30
N ASP A 200 24.96 -16.21 -4.29
CA ASP A 200 25.95 -16.06 -5.38
C ASP A 200 25.53 -14.96 -6.36
N ASP A 201 26.53 -14.26 -6.88
CA ASP A 201 26.31 -13.11 -7.75
C ASP A 201 25.59 -13.47 -9.06
N VAL A 202 25.77 -14.68 -9.59
CA VAL A 202 25.12 -15.13 -10.83
C VAL A 202 23.60 -15.18 -10.64
N THR A 203 23.14 -15.81 -9.56
CA THR A 203 21.72 -15.89 -9.22
C THR A 203 21.14 -14.51 -8.95
N LEU A 204 21.82 -13.68 -8.16
CA LEU A 204 21.33 -12.35 -7.79
C LEU A 204 21.29 -11.40 -8.98
N ASP A 205 22.30 -11.42 -9.84
CA ASP A 205 22.34 -10.60 -11.06
C ASP A 205 21.27 -11.04 -12.07
N ARG A 206 20.99 -12.34 -12.17
CA ARG A 206 19.90 -12.87 -12.97
C ARG A 206 18.54 -12.35 -12.44
N MET A 207 18.32 -12.40 -11.14
CA MET A 207 17.11 -11.87 -10.50
C MET A 207 16.92 -10.36 -10.74
N MET A 208 17.99 -9.60 -10.91
CA MET A 208 17.92 -8.16 -11.19
C MET A 208 17.70 -7.83 -12.67
N ARG A 209 18.01 -8.75 -13.59
CA ARG A 209 17.98 -8.50 -15.05
C ARG A 209 16.82 -9.20 -15.76
N GLU A 210 16.32 -10.28 -15.20
CA GLU A 210 15.26 -11.10 -15.79
C GLU A 210 14.00 -11.06 -14.92
N GLU A 211 12.84 -11.29 -15.57
CA GLU A 211 11.59 -11.50 -14.84
C GLU A 211 11.58 -12.89 -14.20
N MET A 212 11.38 -12.90 -12.87
CA MET A 212 11.35 -14.14 -12.08
C MET A 212 9.93 -14.59 -11.72
N LEU A 213 8.88 -13.79 -11.99
CA LEU A 213 7.50 -14.21 -11.70
C LEU A 213 7.16 -15.50 -12.44
N GLY A 214 6.59 -16.45 -11.72
CA GLY A 214 6.21 -17.75 -12.27
C GLY A 214 7.34 -18.71 -12.56
N ARG A 215 8.62 -18.32 -12.37
CA ARG A 215 9.75 -19.23 -12.52
C ARG A 215 9.65 -20.37 -11.52
N GLU A 216 10.00 -21.56 -12.01
CA GLU A 216 9.98 -22.79 -11.21
C GLU A 216 11.32 -23.04 -10.52
N GLY A 217 11.25 -23.83 -9.46
CA GLY A 217 12.43 -24.23 -8.70
C GLY A 217 12.08 -25.21 -7.60
N GLN A 218 13.03 -25.42 -6.73
CA GLN A 218 12.89 -26.29 -5.55
C GLN A 218 13.06 -25.46 -4.29
N VAL A 219 12.19 -25.69 -3.32
CA VAL A 219 12.34 -25.09 -2.00
C VAL A 219 12.62 -26.17 -0.96
N SER A 220 13.53 -25.87 -0.04
CA SER A 220 13.89 -26.73 1.08
C SER A 220 14.16 -25.91 2.32
N GLN A 221 13.96 -26.50 3.49
CA GLN A 221 14.41 -25.90 4.74
C GLN A 221 15.89 -26.24 4.98
N GLU A 222 16.72 -25.22 5.19
CA GLU A 222 18.14 -25.34 5.51
C GLU A 222 18.45 -24.62 6.82
N GLY A 223 18.52 -25.40 7.90
CA GLY A 223 18.65 -24.85 9.25
C GLY A 223 17.44 -23.97 9.62
N PRO A 224 17.65 -22.70 10.00
CA PRO A 224 16.58 -21.80 10.42
C PRO A 224 15.87 -21.09 9.26
N ILE A 225 16.35 -21.22 8.02
CA ILE A 225 15.81 -20.52 6.85
C ILE A 225 15.31 -21.51 5.80
N ASN A 226 14.41 -21.03 4.96
CA ASN A 226 14.03 -21.72 3.75
C ASN A 226 14.91 -21.20 2.60
N LEU A 227 15.35 -22.09 1.71
CA LEU A 227 16.15 -21.78 0.55
C LEU A 227 15.41 -22.22 -0.72
N PHE A 228 15.31 -21.29 -1.67
CA PHE A 228 14.74 -21.55 -2.99
C PHE A 228 15.88 -21.60 -4.03
N ARG A 229 15.89 -22.65 -4.84
CA ARG A 229 16.83 -22.82 -5.96
C ARG A 229 16.05 -22.85 -7.25
N PHE A 230 16.40 -21.95 -8.17
CA PHE A 230 15.83 -21.94 -9.51
C PHE A 230 16.19 -23.24 -10.27
N ALA A 231 15.26 -23.67 -11.14
CA ALA A 231 15.48 -24.79 -12.06
C ALA A 231 16.45 -24.41 -13.18
#